data_85bed2bfbb2ede5324e6930e7aa0b72e
#
_entry.id   85bed2bfbb2ede5324e6930e7aa0b72e
#
_cell.length_a   1.000
_cell.length_b   1.000
_cell.length_c   1.000
_cell.angle_alpha   90.00
_cell.angle_beta   90.00
_cell.angle_gamma   90.00
#
_symmetry.space_group_name_H-M   'P 1'
#
loop_
_entity.id
_entity.type
_entity.pdbx_description
1 polymer ?
#
loop_
_entity_poly.entity_id
_entity_poly.type
_entity_poly.pdbx_seq_one_letter_code
_entity_poly.pdbx_strand_id
1 'polypeptide(L)'
;MRKLLLAFFCLFTIVANATPIDELLERIDKGASKKFKIELRQSANDFFELDQAGGKVVVRGNSWVNIATGINWYLKYNCGIHLTWGNMKAQLPAALPKVKTKERHETNMKMRYCFNYCTFSYSMAFWDWQRWQEEIDWMALHGVNMPLAIVGTECVWRNMLLKMGYSEDEVGQFIAGPAFLAWWEMNNLEGWGGPLPMSWYRQQEALQKKILKRMKQLGMEPVLPGYSGMMPHDAKQKLGLDVSDGGTWNGYVRPSNLMPTDKRFDEVADAYYAELTKLYGKSKYYSMDPFHESNDDATIDYAKAGKAMMDAMKRTNKEAKWVVQGWTENPRPQMMADLKNGDIVILDLFSECRPMFGIPSIWKRENGYDGHSWMFCMLENFGGNVGLHGRMDQLLSNYKLARNGKWTQTMTGTGFTMEGTENNPVMF
;
A
#
# COMPACT_ATOMS: atom_id res chain seq x y z
N MET A 1 -25.42 69.09 -10.60
CA MET A 1 -24.21 68.27 -10.46
C MET A 1 -24.59 66.82 -10.32
N ARG A 2 -24.56 66.03 -11.42
CA ARG A 2 -24.88 64.59 -11.43
C ARG A 2 -23.58 63.85 -11.15
N LYS A 3 -23.52 63.07 -10.06
CA LYS A 3 -22.40 62.15 -9.75
C LYS A 3 -22.62 60.86 -10.53
N LEU A 4 -21.74 60.57 -11.49
CA LEU A 4 -21.60 59.25 -12.15
C LEU A 4 -20.91 58.31 -11.15
N LEU A 5 -21.60 57.27 -10.72
CA LEU A 5 -21.00 56.10 -10.07
C LEU A 5 -20.53 55.14 -11.17
N LEU A 6 -19.18 55.04 -11.35
CA LEU A 6 -18.56 53.96 -12.12
C LEU A 6 -18.52 52.72 -11.23
N ALA A 7 -19.33 51.70 -11.56
CA ALA A 7 -19.20 50.39 -10.98
C ALA A 7 -18.08 49.64 -11.69
N PHE A 8 -16.98 49.38 -10.97
CA PHE A 8 -15.88 48.55 -11.42
C PHE A 8 -16.32 47.06 -11.23
N PHE A 9 -16.69 46.39 -12.34
CA PHE A 9 -16.89 44.96 -12.36
C PHE A 9 -15.50 44.29 -12.44
N CYS A 10 -14.96 43.86 -11.31
CA CYS A 10 -13.82 42.95 -11.29
C CYS A 10 -14.27 41.59 -11.78
N LEU A 11 -14.00 41.24 -13.04
CA LEU A 11 -14.05 39.89 -13.53
C LEU A 11 -12.94 39.09 -12.82
N PHE A 12 -13.25 38.40 -11.76
CA PHE A 12 -12.43 37.28 -11.25
C PHE A 12 -12.50 36.14 -12.26
N THR A 13 -11.52 36.05 -13.15
CA THR A 13 -11.26 34.85 -13.90
C THR A 13 -10.80 33.78 -12.88
N ILE A 14 -11.72 32.92 -12.45
CA ILE A 14 -11.37 31.71 -11.74
C ILE A 14 -10.61 30.85 -12.74
N VAL A 15 -9.28 30.87 -12.68
CA VAL A 15 -8.44 29.88 -13.33
C VAL A 15 -8.74 28.58 -12.59
N ALA A 16 -9.62 27.75 -13.12
CA ALA A 16 -9.86 26.42 -12.59
C ALA A 16 -8.53 25.64 -12.73
N ASN A 17 -7.83 25.44 -11.63
CA ASN A 17 -6.66 24.59 -11.62
C ASN A 17 -7.07 23.20 -12.10
N ALA A 18 -6.26 22.57 -12.98
CA ALA A 18 -6.48 21.22 -13.44
C ALA A 18 -6.61 20.26 -12.25
N THR A 19 -7.61 19.41 -12.29
CA THR A 19 -7.79 18.39 -11.24
C THR A 19 -6.77 17.27 -11.43
N PRO A 20 -6.49 16.43 -10.39
CA PRO A 20 -5.64 15.25 -10.53
C PRO A 20 -6.13 14.28 -11.62
N ILE A 21 -7.42 14.30 -11.93
CA ILE A 21 -8.04 13.49 -12.97
C ILE A 21 -7.82 14.09 -14.37
N ASP A 22 -7.85 15.41 -14.48
CA ASP A 22 -7.51 16.05 -15.78
C ASP A 22 -6.08 15.71 -16.17
N GLU A 23 -5.13 15.78 -15.24
CA GLU A 23 -3.75 15.39 -15.48
C GLU A 23 -3.61 13.91 -15.89
N LEU A 24 -4.36 13.00 -15.25
CA LEU A 24 -4.38 11.58 -15.56
C LEU A 24 -4.92 11.37 -16.99
N LEU A 25 -6.03 12.00 -17.34
CA LEU A 25 -6.64 11.92 -18.66
C LEU A 25 -5.69 12.42 -19.76
N GLU A 26 -4.98 13.53 -19.53
CA GLU A 26 -4.00 14.08 -20.49
C GLU A 26 -2.79 13.14 -20.70
N ARG A 27 -2.47 12.27 -19.74
CA ARG A 27 -1.44 11.21 -19.92
C ARG A 27 -1.94 10.01 -20.71
N ILE A 28 -3.24 9.71 -20.63
CA ILE A 28 -3.86 8.64 -21.45
C ILE A 28 -3.91 9.09 -22.91
N ASP A 29 -4.48 10.27 -23.17
CA ASP A 29 -4.61 10.86 -24.51
C ASP A 29 -4.65 12.38 -24.41
N LYS A 30 -3.84 13.06 -25.20
CA LYS A 30 -3.77 14.53 -25.21
C LYS A 30 -5.12 15.16 -25.59
N GLY A 31 -5.64 15.99 -24.71
CA GLY A 31 -6.94 16.65 -24.86
C GLY A 31 -8.13 15.84 -24.34
N ALA A 32 -7.89 14.65 -23.74
CA ALA A 32 -8.95 13.81 -23.20
C ALA A 32 -9.74 14.49 -22.08
N SER A 33 -9.10 15.30 -21.23
CA SER A 33 -9.75 16.01 -20.14
C SER A 33 -10.94 16.87 -20.60
N LYS A 34 -10.86 17.43 -21.80
CA LYS A 34 -11.92 18.25 -22.40
C LYS A 34 -13.20 17.49 -22.74
N LYS A 35 -13.12 16.16 -22.86
CA LYS A 35 -14.22 15.28 -23.24
C LYS A 35 -15.06 14.84 -22.05
N PHE A 36 -14.55 15.02 -20.83
CA PHE A 36 -15.23 14.63 -19.59
C PHE A 36 -15.66 15.85 -18.77
N LYS A 37 -16.66 15.64 -17.94
CA LYS A 37 -17.06 16.54 -16.86
C LYS A 37 -16.95 15.76 -15.54
N ILE A 38 -16.14 16.24 -14.61
CA ILE A 38 -15.83 15.57 -13.36
C ILE A 38 -16.55 16.25 -12.21
N GLU A 39 -17.23 15.47 -11.38
CA GLU A 39 -17.99 16.01 -10.24
C GLU A 39 -17.79 15.15 -8.98
N LEU A 40 -17.20 15.74 -7.92
CA LEU A 40 -17.18 15.11 -6.60
C LEU A 40 -18.57 15.22 -5.93
N ARG A 41 -19.01 14.12 -5.31
CA ARG A 41 -20.30 14.03 -4.60
C ARG A 41 -20.11 13.24 -3.30
N GLN A 42 -20.71 13.67 -2.22
CA GLN A 42 -20.70 12.94 -0.96
C GLN A 42 -21.57 11.67 -1.03
N SER A 43 -21.07 10.59 -0.43
CA SER A 43 -21.81 9.33 -0.27
C SER A 43 -21.27 8.55 0.92
N ALA A 44 -22.12 7.76 1.57
CA ALA A 44 -21.71 6.84 2.63
C ALA A 44 -20.89 5.66 2.11
N ASN A 45 -21.25 5.15 0.93
CA ASN A 45 -20.52 4.11 0.23
C ASN A 45 -19.62 4.71 -0.85
N ASP A 46 -18.54 4.02 -1.16
CA ASP A 46 -17.74 4.34 -2.32
C ASP A 46 -18.53 4.07 -3.60
N PHE A 47 -18.50 5.03 -4.51
CA PHE A 47 -19.25 4.90 -5.76
C PHE A 47 -18.59 5.67 -6.89
N PHE A 48 -18.92 5.27 -8.11
CA PHE A 48 -18.89 6.12 -9.28
C PHE A 48 -20.22 6.06 -10.02
N GLU A 49 -20.49 7.12 -10.79
CA GLU A 49 -21.68 7.27 -11.60
C GLU A 49 -21.32 7.85 -12.96
N LEU A 50 -21.89 7.28 -14.01
CA LEU A 50 -21.74 7.73 -15.39
C LEU A 50 -23.04 8.34 -15.89
N ASP A 51 -22.93 9.47 -16.60
CA ASP A 51 -24.05 10.22 -17.14
C ASP A 51 -23.62 10.99 -18.40
N GLN A 52 -24.56 11.67 -19.04
CA GLN A 52 -24.32 12.49 -20.23
C GLN A 52 -24.91 13.89 -20.04
N ALA A 53 -24.11 14.93 -20.26
CA ALA A 53 -24.59 16.30 -20.27
C ALA A 53 -23.73 17.21 -21.16
N GLY A 54 -24.38 18.07 -21.93
CA GLY A 54 -23.70 19.08 -22.75
C GLY A 54 -22.67 18.49 -23.75
N GLY A 55 -22.94 17.30 -24.29
CA GLY A 55 -22.05 16.61 -25.22
C GLY A 55 -20.84 15.93 -24.56
N LYS A 56 -20.70 16.02 -23.23
CA LYS A 56 -19.60 15.41 -22.46
C LYS A 56 -20.09 14.21 -21.64
N VAL A 57 -19.20 13.27 -21.43
CA VAL A 57 -19.40 12.21 -20.43
C VAL A 57 -19.22 12.82 -19.02
N VAL A 58 -20.20 12.66 -18.18
CA VAL A 58 -20.15 13.13 -16.78
C VAL A 58 -19.79 11.96 -15.90
N VAL A 59 -18.70 12.10 -15.14
CA VAL A 59 -18.25 11.09 -14.17
C VAL A 59 -18.33 11.68 -12.78
N ARG A 60 -19.12 11.05 -11.91
CA ARG A 60 -19.25 11.42 -10.50
C ARG A 60 -18.69 10.34 -9.60
N GLY A 61 -18.15 10.73 -8.46
CA GLY A 61 -17.66 9.82 -7.43
C GLY A 61 -17.44 10.57 -6.12
N ASN A 62 -17.25 9.84 -5.02
CA ASN A 62 -16.96 10.45 -3.72
C ASN A 62 -15.46 10.59 -3.42
N SER A 63 -14.60 10.14 -4.33
CA SER A 63 -13.15 10.35 -4.30
C SER A 63 -12.58 10.43 -5.72
N TRP A 64 -11.35 10.93 -5.85
CA TRP A 64 -10.65 10.95 -7.14
C TRP A 64 -10.40 9.54 -7.68
N VAL A 65 -10.07 8.58 -6.81
CA VAL A 65 -9.91 7.17 -7.18
C VAL A 65 -11.22 6.63 -7.77
N ASN A 66 -12.36 6.87 -7.12
CA ASN A 66 -13.62 6.35 -7.62
C ASN A 66 -14.04 7.00 -8.94
N ILE A 67 -13.71 8.27 -9.15
CA ILE A 67 -13.89 8.94 -10.45
C ILE A 67 -12.99 8.31 -11.51
N ALA A 68 -11.70 8.06 -11.19
CA ALA A 68 -10.77 7.39 -12.11
C ALA A 68 -11.27 5.99 -12.48
N THR A 69 -11.78 5.24 -11.51
CA THR A 69 -12.42 3.92 -11.74
C THR A 69 -13.62 4.03 -12.69
N GLY A 70 -14.47 5.05 -12.51
CA GLY A 70 -15.59 5.31 -13.41
C GLY A 70 -15.14 5.64 -14.83
N ILE A 71 -14.05 6.39 -14.99
CA ILE A 71 -13.44 6.67 -16.30
C ILE A 71 -12.94 5.38 -16.94
N ASN A 72 -12.19 4.55 -16.22
CA ASN A 72 -11.71 3.26 -16.73
C ASN A 72 -12.87 2.34 -17.13
N TRP A 73 -13.92 2.28 -16.31
CA TRP A 73 -15.15 1.55 -16.60
C TRP A 73 -15.77 2.02 -17.93
N TYR A 74 -15.93 3.33 -18.08
CA TYR A 74 -16.45 3.93 -19.30
C TYR A 74 -15.58 3.60 -20.52
N LEU A 75 -14.26 3.77 -20.41
CA LEU A 75 -13.34 3.45 -21.50
C LEU A 75 -13.41 1.99 -21.90
N LYS A 76 -13.48 1.08 -20.93
CA LYS A 76 -13.55 -0.36 -21.16
C LYS A 76 -14.88 -0.77 -21.82
N TYR A 77 -16.00 -0.41 -21.24
CA TYR A 77 -17.31 -0.94 -21.63
C TYR A 77 -18.03 -0.11 -22.70
N ASN A 78 -17.76 1.18 -22.82
CA ASN A 78 -18.38 2.03 -23.83
C ASN A 78 -17.46 2.31 -25.03
N CYS A 79 -16.15 2.35 -24.83
CA CYS A 79 -15.20 2.65 -25.90
C CYS A 79 -14.42 1.43 -26.39
N GLY A 80 -14.46 0.29 -25.69
CA GLY A 80 -13.65 -0.90 -26.00
C GLY A 80 -12.14 -0.68 -25.77
N ILE A 81 -11.78 0.29 -24.91
CA ILE A 81 -10.40 0.64 -24.58
C ILE A 81 -10.03 0.01 -23.26
N HIS A 82 -9.00 -0.83 -23.26
CA HIS A 82 -8.49 -1.48 -22.06
C HIS A 82 -7.12 -0.93 -21.70
N LEU A 83 -7.01 -0.25 -20.57
CA LEU A 83 -5.75 0.25 -19.99
C LEU A 83 -5.16 -0.84 -19.11
N THR A 84 -3.92 -1.23 -19.38
CA THR A 84 -3.23 -2.32 -18.69
C THR A 84 -1.90 -1.84 -18.12
N TRP A 85 -1.24 -2.64 -17.28
CA TRP A 85 0.10 -2.35 -16.79
C TRP A 85 1.12 -2.06 -17.91
N GLY A 86 1.02 -2.80 -19.02
CA GLY A 86 1.92 -2.64 -20.16
C GLY A 86 1.53 -1.51 -21.11
N ASN A 87 0.32 -0.96 -20.98
CA ASN A 87 -0.17 0.09 -21.88
C ASN A 87 -1.18 1.01 -21.18
N MET A 88 -0.70 2.16 -20.74
CA MET A 88 -1.49 3.22 -20.12
C MET A 88 -1.88 4.34 -21.10
N LYS A 89 -1.58 4.20 -22.37
CA LYS A 89 -1.91 5.17 -23.43
C LYS A 89 -2.93 4.59 -24.37
N ALA A 90 -3.86 5.41 -24.81
CA ALA A 90 -4.88 5.03 -25.78
C ALA A 90 -5.32 6.27 -26.59
N GLN A 91 -5.64 6.07 -27.85
CA GLN A 91 -6.28 7.11 -28.65
C GLN A 91 -7.79 7.06 -28.43
N LEU A 92 -8.35 8.07 -27.80
CA LEU A 92 -9.80 8.17 -27.59
C LEU A 92 -10.52 8.55 -28.89
N PRO A 93 -11.73 8.02 -29.14
CA PRO A 93 -12.56 8.45 -30.27
C PRO A 93 -12.74 9.97 -30.30
N ALA A 94 -12.76 10.54 -31.50
CA ALA A 94 -12.98 11.99 -31.69
C ALA A 94 -14.28 12.43 -30.99
N ALA A 95 -15.38 11.69 -31.20
CA ALA A 95 -16.60 11.79 -30.44
C ALA A 95 -16.75 10.56 -29.53
N LEU A 96 -16.82 10.78 -28.21
CA LEU A 96 -17.03 9.69 -27.25
C LEU A 96 -18.44 9.08 -27.42
N PRO A 97 -18.58 7.75 -27.33
CA PRO A 97 -19.88 7.09 -27.27
C PRO A 97 -20.77 7.68 -26.16
N LYS A 98 -22.04 7.88 -26.46
CA LYS A 98 -22.98 8.43 -25.47
C LYS A 98 -23.27 7.43 -24.35
N VAL A 99 -23.31 7.89 -23.13
CA VAL A 99 -23.90 7.15 -22.00
C VAL A 99 -25.42 7.13 -22.21
N LYS A 100 -25.96 5.98 -22.66
CA LYS A 100 -27.37 5.84 -23.02
C LYS A 100 -28.30 5.95 -21.82
N THR A 101 -27.88 5.37 -20.73
CA THR A 101 -28.62 5.35 -19.46
C THR A 101 -27.65 5.68 -18.34
N LYS A 102 -28.05 6.57 -17.46
CA LYS A 102 -27.30 6.85 -16.22
C LYS A 102 -27.09 5.55 -15.45
N GLU A 103 -25.86 5.27 -15.10
CA GLU A 103 -25.49 4.08 -14.34
C GLU A 103 -24.69 4.46 -13.10
N ARG A 104 -24.88 3.71 -12.02
CA ARG A 104 -24.20 3.92 -10.75
C ARG A 104 -23.70 2.58 -10.20
N HIS A 105 -22.45 2.55 -9.80
CA HIS A 105 -21.80 1.41 -9.18
C HIS A 105 -21.33 1.79 -7.79
N GLU A 106 -21.61 0.94 -6.82
CA GLU A 106 -21.29 1.16 -5.41
C GLU A 106 -20.57 -0.04 -4.82
N THR A 107 -19.72 0.22 -3.83
CA THR A 107 -19.11 -0.82 -3.01
C THR A 107 -19.03 -0.40 -1.54
N ASN A 108 -19.22 -1.36 -0.64
CA ASN A 108 -18.95 -1.20 0.79
C ASN A 108 -17.51 -1.62 1.17
N MET A 109 -16.69 -2.09 0.22
CA MET A 109 -15.27 -2.39 0.41
C MET A 109 -14.48 -1.09 0.48
N LYS A 110 -14.27 -0.59 1.70
CA LYS A 110 -13.63 0.71 1.93
C LYS A 110 -12.14 0.71 1.64
N MET A 111 -11.48 -0.44 1.80
CA MET A 111 -10.05 -0.60 1.60
C MET A 111 -9.79 -1.44 0.35
N ARG A 112 -8.98 -0.92 -0.55
CA ARG A 112 -8.54 -1.61 -1.76
C ARG A 112 -7.03 -1.46 -1.85
N TYR A 113 -6.37 -2.50 -1.35
CA TYR A 113 -4.93 -2.54 -1.13
C TYR A 113 -4.18 -2.95 -2.39
N CYS A 114 -2.93 -2.53 -2.51
CA CYS A 114 -2.04 -3.00 -3.58
C CYS A 114 -0.60 -3.14 -3.09
N PHE A 115 0.05 -4.14 -3.60
CA PHE A 115 1.43 -4.60 -3.49
C PHE A 115 1.71 -5.56 -2.33
N ASN A 116 2.75 -6.34 -2.57
CA ASN A 116 3.48 -7.13 -1.59
C ASN A 116 4.85 -6.47 -1.37
N TYR A 117 5.55 -6.77 -0.29
CA TYR A 117 6.95 -6.33 -0.14
C TYR A 117 7.81 -6.82 -1.30
N CYS A 118 7.66 -8.11 -1.67
CA CYS A 118 8.44 -8.72 -2.75
C CYS A 118 8.28 -7.99 -4.10
N THR A 119 7.14 -7.35 -4.36
CA THR A 119 6.91 -6.59 -5.59
C THR A 119 7.96 -5.50 -5.79
N PHE A 120 8.40 -4.87 -4.68
CA PHE A 120 9.40 -3.79 -4.71
C PHE A 120 10.78 -4.27 -5.14
N SER A 121 11.11 -5.54 -4.92
CA SER A 121 12.40 -6.11 -5.36
C SER A 121 12.28 -6.89 -6.66
N TYR A 122 11.22 -7.65 -6.89
CA TYR A 122 11.06 -8.40 -8.14
C TYR A 122 10.78 -7.51 -9.35
N SER A 123 9.97 -6.46 -9.20
CA SER A 123 9.57 -5.61 -10.33
C SER A 123 10.06 -4.17 -10.22
N MET A 124 10.07 -3.59 -9.02
CA MET A 124 10.13 -2.13 -8.85
C MET A 124 11.50 -1.60 -8.41
N ALA A 125 12.50 -2.48 -8.21
CA ALA A 125 13.78 -2.11 -7.60
C ALA A 125 14.47 -0.90 -8.27
N PHE A 126 14.29 -0.74 -9.58
CA PHE A 126 14.94 0.32 -10.37
C PHE A 126 13.94 1.22 -11.10
N TRP A 127 12.67 1.26 -10.66
CA TRP A 127 11.69 2.15 -11.28
C TRP A 127 12.02 3.61 -11.02
N ASP A 128 11.94 4.39 -12.09
CA ASP A 128 12.03 5.83 -12.02
C ASP A 128 10.65 6.48 -11.74
N TRP A 129 10.65 7.82 -11.66
CA TRP A 129 9.42 8.56 -11.43
C TRP A 129 8.37 8.36 -12.54
N GLN A 130 8.78 8.23 -13.79
CA GLN A 130 7.84 8.06 -14.90
C GLN A 130 7.08 6.74 -14.76
N ARG A 131 7.79 5.65 -14.49
CA ARG A 131 7.17 4.33 -14.30
C ARG A 131 6.27 4.31 -13.05
N TRP A 132 6.72 4.93 -11.94
CA TRP A 132 5.89 5.07 -10.75
C TRP A 132 4.63 5.90 -10.98
N GLN A 133 4.70 6.97 -11.77
CA GLN A 133 3.53 7.79 -12.09
C GLN A 133 2.50 6.98 -12.91
N GLU A 134 2.94 6.18 -13.86
CA GLU A 134 2.09 5.29 -14.65
C GLU A 134 1.41 4.25 -13.75
N GLU A 135 2.14 3.67 -12.81
CA GLU A 135 1.59 2.70 -11.85
C GLU A 135 0.55 3.31 -10.91
N ILE A 136 0.83 4.50 -10.37
CA ILE A 136 -0.13 5.20 -9.50
C ILE A 136 -1.41 5.56 -10.28
N ASP A 137 -1.28 5.99 -11.53
CA ASP A 137 -2.43 6.26 -12.38
C ASP A 137 -3.22 4.98 -12.71
N TRP A 138 -2.51 3.87 -12.97
CA TRP A 138 -3.13 2.55 -13.14
C TRP A 138 -3.90 2.12 -11.89
N MET A 139 -3.29 2.24 -10.72
CA MET A 139 -3.95 1.95 -9.44
C MET A 139 -5.23 2.76 -9.26
N ALA A 140 -5.20 4.08 -9.55
CA ALA A 140 -6.39 4.93 -9.46
C ALA A 140 -7.50 4.48 -10.40
N LEU A 141 -7.16 4.12 -11.65
CA LEU A 141 -8.10 3.63 -12.66
C LEU A 141 -8.73 2.29 -12.28
N HIS A 142 -8.02 1.47 -11.49
CA HIS A 142 -8.47 0.16 -11.04
C HIS A 142 -9.00 0.15 -9.59
N GLY A 143 -9.23 1.33 -9.02
CA GLY A 143 -9.93 1.48 -7.74
C GLY A 143 -9.06 1.30 -6.49
N VAL A 144 -7.74 1.15 -6.63
CA VAL A 144 -6.83 1.03 -5.49
C VAL A 144 -6.76 2.36 -4.75
N ASN A 145 -6.99 2.34 -3.44
CA ASN A 145 -6.95 3.53 -2.59
C ASN A 145 -6.00 3.40 -1.39
N MET A 146 -5.35 2.24 -1.23
CA MET A 146 -4.50 1.93 -0.07
C MET A 146 -3.23 1.18 -0.51
N PRO A 147 -2.33 1.81 -1.28
CA PRO A 147 -1.11 1.17 -1.76
C PRO A 147 -0.02 1.09 -0.69
N LEU A 148 0.77 0.01 -0.68
CA LEU A 148 2.02 -0.07 0.07
C LEU A 148 3.04 0.92 -0.53
N ALA A 149 3.74 1.68 0.30
CA ALA A 149 4.63 2.76 -0.12
C ALA A 149 5.92 2.76 0.70
N ILE A 150 6.80 1.78 0.42
CA ILE A 150 8.04 1.51 1.16
C ILE A 150 9.32 1.96 0.44
N VAL A 151 9.22 2.59 -0.73
CA VAL A 151 10.39 3.19 -1.39
C VAL A 151 11.11 4.14 -0.45
N GLY A 152 12.45 4.05 -0.36
CA GLY A 152 13.25 4.94 0.48
C GLY A 152 13.18 4.67 1.99
N THR A 153 12.68 3.51 2.42
CA THR A 153 12.71 3.08 3.83
C THR A 153 14.13 2.98 4.34
N GLU A 154 15.06 2.55 3.51
CA GLU A 154 16.49 2.49 3.81
C GLU A 154 17.07 3.86 4.19
N CYS A 155 16.49 4.97 3.73
CA CYS A 155 16.88 6.32 4.14
C CYS A 155 16.51 6.60 5.61
N VAL A 156 15.34 6.10 6.04
CA VAL A 156 14.89 6.20 7.44
C VAL A 156 15.85 5.46 8.36
N TRP A 157 16.14 4.21 8.02
CA TRP A 157 17.05 3.35 8.77
C TRP A 157 18.45 3.93 8.85
N ARG A 158 19.02 4.34 7.71
CA ARG A 158 20.33 4.99 7.70
C ARG A 158 20.38 6.18 8.63
N ASN A 159 19.43 7.10 8.52
CA ASN A 159 19.41 8.32 9.34
C ASN A 159 19.26 8.01 10.83
N MET A 160 18.43 7.02 11.19
CA MET A 160 18.25 6.57 12.56
C MET A 160 19.54 5.95 13.11
N LEU A 161 20.12 4.98 12.41
CA LEU A 161 21.31 4.26 12.87
C LEU A 161 22.53 5.17 13.03
N LEU A 162 22.76 6.12 12.11
CA LEU A 162 23.80 7.13 12.26
C LEU A 162 23.63 7.97 13.54
N LYS A 163 22.40 8.35 13.91
CA LYS A 163 22.12 9.06 15.14
C LYS A 163 22.33 8.20 16.39
N MET A 164 22.16 6.88 16.25
CA MET A 164 22.41 5.92 17.32
C MET A 164 23.89 5.58 17.47
N GLY A 165 24.79 6.12 16.62
CA GLY A 165 26.23 5.95 16.72
C GLY A 165 26.85 4.89 15.80
N TYR A 166 26.06 4.36 14.82
CA TYR A 166 26.62 3.57 13.74
C TYR A 166 27.39 4.46 12.75
N SER A 167 28.45 3.93 12.15
CA SER A 167 29.14 4.56 11.01
C SER A 167 28.43 4.26 9.70
N GLU A 168 28.79 4.97 8.62
CA GLU A 168 28.28 4.72 7.26
C GLU A 168 28.62 3.29 6.80
N ASP A 169 29.80 2.78 7.14
CA ASP A 169 30.25 1.43 6.76
C ASP A 169 29.41 0.36 7.49
N GLU A 170 29.15 0.53 8.78
CA GLU A 170 28.30 -0.39 9.55
C GLU A 170 26.84 -0.38 9.03
N VAL A 171 26.30 0.80 8.72
CA VAL A 171 24.97 0.92 8.08
C VAL A 171 24.96 0.21 6.72
N GLY A 172 26.04 0.35 5.94
CA GLY A 172 26.17 -0.33 4.64
C GLY A 172 26.27 -1.86 4.74
N GLN A 173 26.73 -2.38 5.88
CA GLN A 173 26.74 -3.83 6.17
C GLN A 173 25.37 -4.37 6.61
N PHE A 174 24.50 -3.52 7.09
CA PHE A 174 23.17 -3.88 7.54
C PHE A 174 22.12 -3.78 6.43
N ILE A 175 22.09 -2.68 5.68
CA ILE A 175 21.06 -2.44 4.65
C ILE A 175 21.37 -3.24 3.40
N ALA A 176 20.40 -4.01 2.92
CA ALA A 176 20.55 -4.81 1.70
C ALA A 176 20.58 -3.96 0.42
N GLY A 177 21.07 -4.53 -0.66
CA GLY A 177 21.04 -3.92 -1.99
C GLY A 177 19.64 -3.88 -2.60
N PRO A 178 19.44 -3.13 -3.70
CA PRO A 178 18.11 -2.79 -4.23
C PRO A 178 17.23 -4.00 -4.54
N ALA A 179 17.81 -5.05 -5.11
CA ALA A 179 17.08 -6.27 -5.46
C ALA A 179 16.72 -7.15 -4.24
N PHE A 180 17.18 -6.79 -3.04
CA PHE A 180 17.00 -7.58 -1.81
C PHE A 180 16.32 -6.80 -0.68
N LEU A 181 15.99 -5.53 -0.89
CA LEU A 181 15.36 -4.67 0.11
C LEU A 181 14.04 -5.25 0.66
N ALA A 182 13.25 -5.92 -0.17
CA ALA A 182 11.98 -6.53 0.26
C ALA A 182 12.18 -7.54 1.41
N TRP A 183 13.16 -8.41 1.30
CA TRP A 183 13.45 -9.42 2.33
C TRP A 183 14.17 -8.83 3.52
N TRP A 184 14.98 -7.78 3.33
CA TRP A 184 15.52 -7.00 4.42
C TRP A 184 14.41 -6.30 5.22
N GLU A 185 13.45 -5.65 4.57
CA GLU A 185 12.27 -5.03 5.19
C GLU A 185 11.43 -6.03 6.00
N MET A 186 11.34 -7.27 5.54
CA MET A 186 10.64 -8.35 6.23
C MET A 186 11.49 -9.06 7.28
N ASN A 187 12.70 -8.54 7.60
CA ASN A 187 13.60 -9.12 8.61
C ASN A 187 14.14 -10.52 8.24
N ASN A 188 14.23 -10.84 6.95
CA ASN A 188 14.72 -12.15 6.49
C ASN A 188 16.23 -12.21 6.28
N LEU A 189 16.86 -11.10 5.88
CA LEU A 189 18.30 -11.03 5.63
C LEU A 189 18.83 -9.61 5.90
N GLU A 190 20.13 -9.47 6.09
CA GLU A 190 20.82 -8.18 6.15
C GLU A 190 22.05 -8.13 5.23
N GLY A 191 22.41 -6.91 4.79
CA GLY A 191 23.66 -6.59 4.09
C GLY A 191 23.84 -7.17 2.69
N TRP A 192 22.99 -8.09 2.26
CA TRP A 192 23.17 -8.77 0.98
C TRP A 192 22.98 -7.83 -0.21
N GLY A 193 23.96 -7.83 -1.13
CA GLY A 193 23.91 -6.98 -2.33
C GLY A 193 24.19 -5.50 -2.09
N GLY A 194 24.57 -5.11 -0.86
CA GLY A 194 25.06 -3.78 -0.51
C GLY A 194 26.57 -3.62 -0.66
N PRO A 195 27.17 -2.50 -0.18
CA PRO A 195 26.48 -1.32 0.36
C PRO A 195 25.84 -0.42 -0.71
N LEU A 196 24.83 0.36 -0.30
CA LEU A 196 24.17 1.32 -1.18
C LEU A 196 25.00 2.63 -1.27
N PRO A 197 25.22 3.19 -2.47
CA PRO A 197 25.92 4.46 -2.60
C PRO A 197 25.02 5.64 -2.16
N MET A 198 25.64 6.75 -1.74
CA MET A 198 24.91 7.95 -1.31
C MET A 198 24.00 8.57 -2.39
N SER A 199 24.29 8.33 -3.67
CA SER A 199 23.41 8.71 -4.78
C SER A 199 22.09 7.98 -4.73
N TRP A 200 22.08 6.69 -4.34
CA TRP A 200 20.90 5.88 -4.17
C TRP A 200 19.98 6.48 -3.10
N TYR A 201 20.46 6.70 -1.88
CA TYR A 201 19.66 7.29 -0.80
C TYR A 201 19.00 8.60 -1.21
N ARG A 202 19.77 9.52 -1.84
CA ARG A 202 19.20 10.78 -2.33
C ARG A 202 18.12 10.61 -3.39
N GLN A 203 18.30 9.67 -4.31
CA GLN A 203 17.34 9.40 -5.37
C GLN A 203 16.06 8.76 -4.82
N GLN A 204 16.17 7.78 -3.92
CA GLN A 204 15.01 7.09 -3.33
C GLN A 204 14.21 8.02 -2.41
N GLU A 205 14.87 8.84 -1.61
CA GLU A 205 14.17 9.86 -0.81
C GLU A 205 13.37 10.83 -1.69
N ALA A 206 13.98 11.35 -2.75
CA ALA A 206 13.32 12.23 -3.67
C ALA A 206 12.17 11.56 -4.44
N LEU A 207 12.35 10.30 -4.82
CA LEU A 207 11.34 9.48 -5.51
C LEU A 207 10.13 9.23 -4.60
N GLN A 208 10.36 8.79 -3.36
CA GLN A 208 9.28 8.53 -2.40
C GLN A 208 8.43 9.78 -2.12
N LYS A 209 9.07 10.94 -1.99
CA LYS A 209 8.33 12.21 -1.83
C LYS A 209 7.40 12.51 -3.02
N LYS A 210 7.81 12.19 -4.25
CA LYS A 210 6.96 12.33 -5.45
C LYS A 210 5.82 11.31 -5.44
N ILE A 211 6.10 10.05 -5.10
CA ILE A 211 5.12 8.96 -4.98
C ILE A 211 4.02 9.36 -3.99
N LEU A 212 4.39 9.72 -2.76
CA LEU A 212 3.44 10.08 -1.71
C LEU A 212 2.63 11.34 -2.07
N LYS A 213 3.27 12.32 -2.70
CA LYS A 213 2.57 13.51 -3.19
C LYS A 213 1.49 13.15 -4.21
N ARG A 214 1.81 12.28 -5.19
CA ARG A 214 0.85 11.87 -6.23
C ARG A 214 -0.28 11.03 -5.64
N MET A 215 0.03 10.07 -4.78
CA MET A 215 -0.98 9.28 -4.08
C MET A 215 -1.97 10.17 -3.31
N LYS A 216 -1.47 11.14 -2.55
CA LYS A 216 -2.31 12.12 -1.84
C LYS A 216 -3.16 12.98 -2.77
N GLN A 217 -2.64 13.42 -3.90
CA GLN A 217 -3.41 14.19 -4.89
C GLN A 217 -4.62 13.39 -5.39
N LEU A 218 -4.46 12.09 -5.58
CA LEU A 218 -5.54 11.18 -6.00
C LEU A 218 -6.45 10.73 -4.84
N GLY A 219 -6.16 11.14 -3.60
CA GLY A 219 -6.94 10.75 -2.42
C GLY A 219 -6.67 9.31 -1.96
N MET A 220 -5.51 8.76 -2.29
CA MET A 220 -5.07 7.48 -1.74
C MET A 220 -4.47 7.66 -0.35
N GLU A 221 -4.63 6.65 0.50
CA GLU A 221 -4.03 6.54 1.84
C GLU A 221 -2.83 5.57 1.78
N PRO A 222 -1.60 6.06 1.61
CA PRO A 222 -0.43 5.19 1.49
C PRO A 222 -0.15 4.46 2.80
N VAL A 223 0.23 3.18 2.68
CA VAL A 223 0.69 2.37 3.81
C VAL A 223 2.20 2.54 3.91
N LEU A 224 2.67 3.19 4.96
CA LEU A 224 4.10 3.41 5.21
C LEU A 224 4.72 2.24 5.99
N PRO A 225 6.04 2.05 5.96
CA PRO A 225 6.70 1.03 6.77
C PRO A 225 6.57 1.36 8.26
N GLY A 226 6.41 0.33 9.09
CA GLY A 226 6.41 0.42 10.55
C GLY A 226 7.67 -0.18 11.17
N TYR A 227 7.87 0.05 12.46
CA TYR A 227 8.98 -0.52 13.22
C TYR A 227 8.54 -1.80 13.95
N SER A 228 9.16 -2.93 13.61
CA SER A 228 8.84 -4.25 14.15
C SER A 228 9.81 -4.76 15.22
N GLY A 229 10.81 -3.95 15.58
CA GLY A 229 11.90 -4.39 16.45
C GLY A 229 13.19 -4.78 15.71
N MET A 230 13.20 -4.76 14.38
CA MET A 230 14.39 -5.07 13.59
C MET A 230 15.58 -4.20 14.02
N MET A 231 16.75 -4.80 14.17
CA MET A 231 18.02 -4.13 14.47
C MET A 231 19.17 -4.88 13.79
N PRO A 232 20.31 -4.21 13.50
CA PRO A 232 21.50 -4.91 13.06
C PRO A 232 21.87 -6.07 14.01
N HIS A 233 22.39 -7.16 13.49
CA HIS A 233 22.72 -8.35 14.29
C HIS A 233 23.73 -8.04 15.42
N ASP A 234 24.54 -7.00 15.28
CA ASP A 234 25.55 -6.57 16.26
C ASP A 234 25.01 -5.56 17.29
N ALA A 235 23.71 -5.24 17.30
CA ALA A 235 23.13 -4.21 18.15
C ALA A 235 23.34 -4.45 19.65
N LYS A 236 23.47 -5.71 20.07
CA LYS A 236 23.82 -6.05 21.47
C LYS A 236 25.23 -5.54 21.81
N GLN A 237 26.20 -5.80 20.97
CA GLN A 237 27.59 -5.41 21.17
C GLN A 237 27.78 -3.90 21.03
N LYS A 238 27.14 -3.32 20.01
CA LYS A 238 27.30 -1.89 19.67
C LYS A 238 26.57 -0.97 20.63
N LEU A 239 25.32 -1.30 20.93
CA LEU A 239 24.40 -0.42 21.68
C LEU A 239 24.06 -0.95 23.08
N GLY A 240 24.44 -2.19 23.40
CA GLY A 240 24.05 -2.86 24.65
C GLY A 240 22.53 -3.10 24.73
N LEU A 241 21.84 -3.26 23.58
CA LEU A 241 20.42 -3.59 23.52
C LEU A 241 20.21 -5.06 23.85
N ASP A 242 19.06 -5.38 24.47
CA ASP A 242 18.64 -6.77 24.63
C ASP A 242 17.91 -7.21 23.36
N VAL A 243 18.63 -7.88 22.49
CA VAL A 243 18.15 -8.37 21.20
C VAL A 243 18.20 -9.89 21.14
N SER A 244 17.20 -10.50 20.53
CA SER A 244 17.26 -11.92 20.18
C SER A 244 18.13 -12.11 18.94
N ASP A 245 18.80 -13.25 18.85
CA ASP A 245 19.48 -13.67 17.62
C ASP A 245 18.43 -14.00 16.55
N GLY A 246 18.51 -13.33 15.40
CA GLY A 246 17.63 -13.60 14.26
C GLY A 246 17.88 -14.97 13.60
N GLY A 247 19.04 -15.57 13.83
CA GLY A 247 19.46 -16.81 13.17
C GLY A 247 19.70 -16.62 11.68
N THR A 248 19.25 -17.59 10.88
CA THR A 248 19.39 -17.56 9.42
C THR A 248 18.06 -17.82 8.71
N TRP A 249 17.91 -17.26 7.52
CA TRP A 249 16.83 -17.53 6.59
C TRP A 249 17.42 -17.97 5.25
N ASN A 250 17.14 -19.19 4.82
CA ASN A 250 17.71 -19.77 3.59
C ASN A 250 19.24 -19.62 3.46
N GLY A 251 19.96 -19.67 4.59
CA GLY A 251 21.43 -19.52 4.64
C GLY A 251 21.92 -18.07 4.76
N TYR A 252 21.03 -17.07 4.73
CA TYR A 252 21.37 -15.67 4.96
C TYR A 252 21.24 -15.31 6.44
N VAL A 253 22.16 -14.48 6.94
CA VAL A 253 22.09 -13.92 8.29
C VAL A 253 20.88 -12.99 8.38
N ARG A 254 20.06 -13.17 9.41
CA ARG A 254 18.92 -12.29 9.70
C ARG A 254 19.35 -11.14 10.60
N PRO A 255 18.68 -9.99 10.49
CA PRO A 255 18.73 -8.97 11.54
C PRO A 255 18.34 -9.54 12.89
N SER A 256 18.85 -8.95 13.96
CA SER A 256 18.37 -9.20 15.32
C SER A 256 17.01 -8.55 15.55
N ASN A 257 16.29 -9.01 16.58
CA ASN A 257 15.05 -8.36 17.02
C ASN A 257 15.24 -7.78 18.43
N LEU A 258 15.09 -6.47 18.54
CA LEU A 258 14.95 -5.81 19.83
C LEU A 258 13.63 -6.26 20.46
N MET A 259 13.73 -6.86 21.63
CA MET A 259 12.57 -7.39 22.30
C MET A 259 11.65 -6.24 22.76
N PRO A 260 10.35 -6.30 22.44
CA PRO A 260 9.40 -5.25 22.85
C PRO A 260 9.24 -5.10 24.36
N THR A 261 9.77 -6.05 25.13
CA THR A 261 9.86 -5.99 26.60
C THR A 261 11.13 -5.27 27.08
N ASP A 262 12.08 -4.98 26.19
CA ASP A 262 13.25 -4.14 26.55
C ASP A 262 12.78 -2.72 26.85
N LYS A 263 13.31 -2.15 27.93
CA LYS A 263 13.01 -0.77 28.39
C LYS A 263 13.32 0.32 27.36
N ARG A 264 14.18 0.03 26.37
CA ARG A 264 14.57 0.95 25.29
C ARG A 264 13.82 0.74 23.98
N PHE A 265 12.90 -0.22 23.92
CA PHE A 265 12.11 -0.47 22.71
C PHE A 265 11.38 0.81 22.25
N ASP A 266 10.76 1.52 23.18
CA ASP A 266 10.05 2.77 22.91
C ASP A 266 10.98 3.86 22.37
N GLU A 267 12.19 4.00 22.95
CA GLU A 267 13.18 4.97 22.49
C GLU A 267 13.60 4.71 21.04
N VAL A 268 13.90 3.46 20.71
CA VAL A 268 14.31 3.07 19.33
C VAL A 268 13.16 3.22 18.36
N ALA A 269 11.97 2.76 18.72
CA ALA A 269 10.77 2.92 17.90
C ALA A 269 10.44 4.38 17.65
N ASP A 270 10.52 5.24 18.67
CA ASP A 270 10.26 6.67 18.54
C ASP A 270 11.33 7.35 17.66
N ALA A 271 12.59 6.92 17.73
CA ALA A 271 13.65 7.40 16.84
C ALA A 271 13.36 7.04 15.37
N TYR A 272 12.91 5.80 15.11
CA TYR A 272 12.50 5.35 13.78
C TYR A 272 11.34 6.20 13.24
N TYR A 273 10.24 6.32 14.00
CA TYR A 273 9.08 7.08 13.57
C TYR A 273 9.35 8.58 13.46
N ALA A 274 10.29 9.13 14.23
CA ALA A 274 10.72 10.52 14.08
C ALA A 274 11.40 10.75 12.72
N GLU A 275 12.32 9.88 12.30
CA GLU A 275 12.96 9.96 10.98
C GLU A 275 11.97 9.70 9.84
N LEU A 276 11.10 8.70 9.97
CA LEU A 276 10.05 8.42 8.99
C LEU A 276 9.14 9.65 8.79
N THR A 277 8.68 10.24 9.91
CA THR A 277 7.81 11.42 9.87
C THR A 277 8.51 12.63 9.26
N LYS A 278 9.79 12.83 9.58
CA LYS A 278 10.61 13.92 9.03
C LYS A 278 10.77 13.81 7.53
N LEU A 279 11.02 12.61 7.00
CA LEU A 279 11.24 12.38 5.57
C LEU A 279 9.94 12.36 4.77
N TYR A 280 8.91 11.66 5.27
CA TYR A 280 7.74 11.26 4.48
C TYR A 280 6.39 11.67 5.08
N GLY A 281 6.41 12.25 6.28
CA GLY A 281 5.19 12.64 6.98
C GLY A 281 4.55 11.46 7.73
N LYS A 282 3.30 11.67 8.18
CA LYS A 282 2.52 10.67 8.90
C LYS A 282 1.52 10.01 7.97
N SER A 283 1.22 8.73 8.25
CA SER A 283 0.12 8.00 7.64
C SER A 283 -0.86 7.51 8.69
N LYS A 284 -2.02 7.10 8.25
CA LYS A 284 -2.98 6.33 9.04
C LYS A 284 -2.63 4.84 9.08
N TYR A 285 -1.89 4.35 8.10
CA TYR A 285 -1.57 2.94 7.94
C TYR A 285 -0.07 2.73 7.94
N TYR A 286 0.38 1.76 8.75
CA TYR A 286 1.77 1.33 8.80
C TYR A 286 1.84 -0.19 8.65
N SER A 287 2.74 -0.68 7.81
CA SER A 287 2.94 -2.11 7.56
C SER A 287 4.21 -2.60 8.23
N MET A 288 4.11 -3.73 8.88
CA MET A 288 5.25 -4.49 9.40
C MET A 288 4.82 -5.94 9.68
N ASP A 289 5.75 -6.85 9.56
CA ASP A 289 5.54 -8.28 9.74
C ASP A 289 6.56 -8.85 10.74
N PRO A 290 6.38 -8.57 12.05
CA PRO A 290 7.29 -9.04 13.08
C PRO A 290 7.27 -10.57 13.15
N PHE A 291 8.44 -11.16 13.38
CA PHE A 291 8.63 -12.61 13.47
C PHE A 291 8.18 -13.37 12.20
N HIS A 292 8.28 -12.69 11.04
CA HIS A 292 7.91 -13.26 9.74
C HIS A 292 8.76 -14.49 9.42
N GLU A 293 8.09 -15.59 9.03
CA GLU A 293 8.74 -16.88 8.70
C GLU A 293 9.77 -17.34 9.75
N SER A 294 9.55 -17.02 11.01
CA SER A 294 10.38 -17.49 12.11
C SER A 294 9.70 -18.64 12.84
N ASN A 295 10.50 -19.50 13.48
CA ASN A 295 9.99 -20.52 14.37
C ASN A 295 9.31 -19.89 15.59
N ASP A 296 8.38 -20.62 16.20
CA ASP A 296 7.82 -20.22 17.48
C ASP A 296 8.90 -20.22 18.56
N ASP A 297 8.99 -19.14 19.30
CA ASP A 297 9.88 -18.97 20.43
C ASP A 297 9.06 -18.78 21.71
N ALA A 298 9.07 -19.78 22.57
CA ALA A 298 8.31 -19.77 23.83
C ALA A 298 8.79 -18.71 24.83
N THR A 299 9.95 -18.10 24.60
CA THR A 299 10.47 -17.00 25.45
C THR A 299 9.87 -15.65 25.09
N ILE A 300 9.21 -15.55 23.93
CA ILE A 300 8.59 -14.31 23.44
C ILE A 300 7.17 -14.18 23.98
N ASP A 301 6.89 -13.11 24.72
CA ASP A 301 5.54 -12.69 25.05
C ASP A 301 4.92 -11.94 23.85
N TYR A 302 4.30 -12.70 22.96
CA TYR A 302 3.72 -12.15 21.72
C TYR A 302 2.63 -11.11 21.98
N ALA A 303 1.86 -11.22 23.07
CA ALA A 303 0.82 -10.24 23.38
C ALA A 303 1.43 -8.88 23.75
N LYS A 304 2.44 -8.88 24.60
CA LYS A 304 3.19 -7.66 24.92
C LYS A 304 3.90 -7.09 23.70
N ALA A 305 4.44 -7.97 22.84
CA ALA A 305 5.09 -7.56 21.59
C ALA A 305 4.12 -6.81 20.68
N GLY A 306 2.96 -7.39 20.38
CA GLY A 306 1.94 -6.75 19.55
C GLY A 306 1.46 -5.42 20.13
N LYS A 307 1.24 -5.39 21.44
CA LYS A 307 0.84 -4.15 22.13
C LYS A 307 1.91 -3.06 22.07
N ALA A 308 3.17 -3.37 22.33
CA ALA A 308 4.28 -2.40 22.30
C ALA A 308 4.45 -1.78 20.90
N MET A 309 4.39 -2.60 19.85
CA MET A 309 4.45 -2.13 18.45
C MET A 309 3.27 -1.21 18.13
N MET A 310 2.05 -1.58 18.53
CA MET A 310 0.86 -0.75 18.36
C MET A 310 0.96 0.58 19.11
N ASP A 311 1.40 0.56 20.36
CA ASP A 311 1.55 1.75 21.17
C ASP A 311 2.59 2.72 20.55
N ALA A 312 3.70 2.19 20.03
CA ALA A 312 4.71 2.98 19.33
C ALA A 312 4.13 3.70 18.08
N MET A 313 3.36 2.99 17.25
CA MET A 313 2.66 3.62 16.12
C MET A 313 1.70 4.70 16.58
N LYS A 314 0.93 4.44 17.65
CA LYS A 314 -0.06 5.39 18.18
C LYS A 314 0.55 6.62 18.84
N ARG A 315 1.78 6.55 19.35
CA ARG A 315 2.52 7.74 19.76
C ARG A 315 2.80 8.66 18.57
N THR A 316 3.04 8.09 17.41
CA THR A 316 3.28 8.86 16.16
C THR A 316 1.98 9.42 15.58
N ASN A 317 0.94 8.59 15.51
CA ASN A 317 -0.39 8.97 15.05
C ASN A 317 -1.46 8.20 15.83
N LYS A 318 -2.29 8.89 16.60
CA LYS A 318 -3.34 8.29 17.44
C LYS A 318 -4.34 7.42 16.66
N GLU A 319 -4.51 7.71 15.36
CA GLU A 319 -5.38 6.95 14.45
C GLU A 319 -4.63 5.84 13.69
N ALA A 320 -3.36 5.58 14.03
CA ALA A 320 -2.57 4.58 13.35
C ALA A 320 -3.22 3.20 13.41
N LYS A 321 -3.17 2.51 12.28
CA LYS A 321 -3.60 1.14 12.11
C LYS A 321 -2.44 0.31 11.57
N TRP A 322 -2.30 -0.87 12.12
CA TRP A 322 -1.29 -1.82 11.69
C TRP A 322 -1.82 -2.66 10.53
N VAL A 323 -1.12 -2.66 9.42
CA VAL A 323 -1.37 -3.55 8.27
C VAL A 323 -0.36 -4.68 8.34
N VAL A 324 -0.82 -5.92 8.37
CA VAL A 324 0.03 -7.10 8.52
C VAL A 324 -0.31 -8.14 7.46
N GLN A 325 0.71 -8.80 6.93
CA GLN A 325 0.53 -9.90 5.99
C GLN A 325 0.09 -11.16 6.72
N GLY A 326 -1.03 -11.75 6.29
CA GLY A 326 -1.48 -13.06 6.67
C GLY A 326 -0.72 -14.13 5.88
N TRP A 327 0.38 -14.61 6.44
CA TRP A 327 1.26 -15.60 5.81
C TRP A 327 1.84 -16.56 6.85
N THR A 328 1.76 -17.85 6.61
CA THR A 328 2.13 -18.91 7.57
C THR A 328 1.41 -18.71 8.92
N GLU A 329 2.11 -18.61 10.03
CA GLU A 329 1.54 -18.33 11.37
C GLU A 329 1.30 -16.85 11.62
N ASN A 330 1.76 -15.95 10.72
CA ASN A 330 1.64 -14.51 10.90
C ASN A 330 0.23 -14.00 10.49
N PRO A 331 -0.38 -13.06 11.21
CA PRO A 331 -0.05 -12.68 12.59
C PRO A 331 -0.44 -13.80 13.56
N ARG A 332 0.44 -14.07 14.53
CA ARG A 332 0.11 -15.06 15.58
C ARG A 332 -1.11 -14.61 16.38
N PRO A 333 -2.08 -15.50 16.68
CA PRO A 333 -3.26 -15.11 17.46
C PRO A 333 -2.91 -14.43 18.79
N GLN A 334 -1.87 -14.92 19.47
CA GLN A 334 -1.39 -14.35 20.73
C GLN A 334 -0.93 -12.90 20.57
N MET A 335 -0.31 -12.54 19.44
CA MET A 335 0.14 -11.18 19.17
C MET A 335 -1.01 -10.18 19.00
N MET A 336 -2.18 -10.67 18.62
CA MET A 336 -3.38 -9.85 18.45
C MET A 336 -4.23 -9.75 19.73
N ALA A 337 -3.98 -10.57 20.75
CA ALA A 337 -4.88 -10.75 21.89
C ALA A 337 -5.20 -9.46 22.67
N ASP A 338 -4.23 -8.55 22.79
CA ASP A 338 -4.39 -7.28 23.51
C ASP A 338 -4.68 -6.09 22.58
N LEU A 339 -4.87 -6.32 21.27
CA LEU A 339 -5.20 -5.29 20.31
C LEU A 339 -6.72 -5.06 20.26
N LYS A 340 -7.12 -3.81 20.07
CA LYS A 340 -8.54 -3.47 19.92
C LYS A 340 -9.01 -3.80 18.49
N ASN A 341 -10.28 -4.14 18.37
CA ASN A 341 -10.91 -4.28 17.06
C ASN A 341 -10.75 -2.97 16.25
N GLY A 342 -10.20 -3.10 15.03
CA GLY A 342 -9.91 -1.98 14.15
C GLY A 342 -8.51 -1.38 14.29
N ASP A 343 -7.68 -1.82 15.24
CA ASP A 343 -6.28 -1.42 15.34
C ASP A 343 -5.41 -2.10 14.26
N ILE A 344 -5.76 -3.34 13.89
CA ILE A 344 -5.05 -4.15 12.92
C ILE A 344 -5.92 -4.47 11.70
N VAL A 345 -5.31 -4.53 10.53
CA VAL A 345 -5.91 -5.00 9.27
C VAL A 345 -5.03 -6.09 8.71
N ILE A 346 -5.58 -7.31 8.64
CA ILE A 346 -4.85 -8.47 8.16
C ILE A 346 -5.08 -8.62 6.65
N LEU A 347 -4.00 -8.70 5.88
CA LEU A 347 -4.03 -9.04 4.47
C LEU A 347 -4.01 -10.56 4.37
N ASP A 348 -5.14 -11.21 4.09
CA ASP A 348 -5.15 -12.64 3.78
C ASP A 348 -4.56 -12.83 2.39
N LEU A 349 -3.21 -12.94 2.32
CA LEU A 349 -2.43 -12.75 1.10
C LEU A 349 -2.83 -13.65 -0.04
N PHE A 350 -3.25 -14.89 0.26
CA PHE A 350 -3.45 -15.95 -0.72
C PHE A 350 -4.89 -16.47 -0.70
N SER A 351 -5.84 -15.57 -0.51
CA SER A 351 -7.27 -15.92 -0.37
C SER A 351 -7.85 -16.61 -1.60
N GLU A 352 -7.32 -16.32 -2.80
CA GLU A 352 -7.78 -16.93 -4.03
C GLU A 352 -7.45 -18.43 -4.14
N CYS A 353 -6.46 -18.90 -3.37
CA CYS A 353 -6.01 -20.29 -3.44
C CYS A 353 -6.01 -20.98 -2.08
N ARG A 354 -5.42 -20.36 -1.06
CA ARG A 354 -5.25 -20.90 0.30
C ARG A 354 -5.72 -19.88 1.34
N PRO A 355 -7.04 -19.61 1.42
CA PRO A 355 -7.56 -18.61 2.34
C PRO A 355 -7.30 -19.03 3.78
N MET A 356 -6.92 -18.05 4.61
CA MET A 356 -6.70 -18.26 6.05
C MET A 356 -7.97 -17.97 6.86
N PHE A 357 -8.90 -17.19 6.33
CA PHE A 357 -10.13 -16.77 7.01
C PHE A 357 -11.07 -17.96 7.26
N GLY A 358 -11.03 -18.55 8.46
CA GLY A 358 -12.04 -19.48 8.94
C GLY A 358 -12.39 -20.68 8.06
N ILE A 359 -11.56 -21.02 7.09
CA ILE A 359 -11.66 -22.26 6.32
C ILE A 359 -10.72 -23.27 6.96
N PRO A 360 -11.12 -24.53 7.20
CA PRO A 360 -10.20 -25.57 7.59
C PRO A 360 -9.05 -25.61 6.59
N SER A 361 -7.88 -25.19 7.01
CA SER A 361 -6.71 -24.99 6.16
C SER A 361 -5.47 -25.43 6.92
N ILE A 362 -4.34 -25.49 6.21
CA ILE A 362 -3.04 -25.74 6.84
C ILE A 362 -2.67 -24.68 7.89
N TRP A 363 -3.30 -23.51 7.86
CA TRP A 363 -3.05 -22.41 8.78
C TRP A 363 -3.88 -22.47 10.07
N LYS A 364 -4.82 -23.40 10.19
CA LYS A 364 -5.65 -23.65 11.38
C LYS A 364 -6.40 -22.40 11.90
N ARG A 365 -6.92 -21.56 10.99
CA ARG A 365 -7.66 -20.35 11.34
C ARG A 365 -9.18 -20.54 11.26
N GLU A 366 -9.70 -21.42 12.09
CA GLU A 366 -11.12 -21.78 12.08
C GLU A 366 -12.07 -20.65 12.51
N ASN A 367 -11.56 -19.68 13.26
CA ASN A 367 -12.32 -18.52 13.74
C ASN A 367 -12.06 -17.25 12.93
N GLY A 368 -11.50 -17.34 11.74
CA GLY A 368 -11.05 -16.19 10.99
C GLY A 368 -9.91 -15.50 11.70
N TYR A 369 -10.08 -14.20 11.94
CA TYR A 369 -9.06 -13.38 12.62
C TYR A 369 -9.55 -12.83 13.96
N ASP A 370 -10.30 -13.65 14.71
CA ASP A 370 -10.76 -13.36 16.09
C ASP A 370 -11.46 -11.99 16.23
N GLY A 371 -12.21 -11.60 15.21
CA GLY A 371 -12.95 -10.33 15.18
C GLY A 371 -12.15 -9.13 14.67
N HIS A 372 -10.88 -9.29 14.34
CA HIS A 372 -10.08 -8.23 13.72
C HIS A 372 -10.43 -8.01 12.24
N SER A 373 -10.17 -6.80 11.75
CA SER A 373 -10.38 -6.45 10.34
C SER A 373 -9.45 -7.21 9.43
N TRP A 374 -9.95 -7.65 8.29
CA TRP A 374 -9.16 -8.35 7.29
C TRP A 374 -9.59 -8.01 5.86
N MET A 375 -8.73 -8.33 4.91
CA MET A 375 -8.94 -8.12 3.49
C MET A 375 -8.73 -9.41 2.72
N PHE A 376 -9.59 -9.66 1.74
CA PHE A 376 -9.43 -10.73 0.77
C PHE A 376 -8.39 -10.29 -0.27
N CYS A 377 -7.24 -10.93 -0.30
CA CYS A 377 -6.15 -10.56 -1.19
C CYS A 377 -5.83 -11.66 -2.19
N MET A 378 -5.29 -11.29 -3.33
CA MET A 378 -4.88 -12.17 -4.40
C MET A 378 -3.36 -12.06 -4.59
N LEU A 379 -2.65 -13.18 -4.34
CA LEU A 379 -1.20 -13.27 -4.47
C LEU A 379 -0.78 -13.61 -5.90
N GLU A 380 -1.48 -14.54 -6.49
CA GLU A 380 -1.35 -15.09 -7.84
C GLU A 380 0.06 -15.57 -8.20
N ASN A 381 1.04 -14.68 -8.32
CA ASN A 381 2.38 -15.07 -8.73
C ASN A 381 3.36 -15.11 -7.54
N PHE A 382 4.02 -16.25 -7.38
CA PHE A 382 5.14 -16.44 -6.48
C PHE A 382 6.46 -16.18 -7.21
N GLY A 383 7.42 -15.52 -6.54
CA GLY A 383 8.73 -15.29 -7.06
C GLY A 383 8.73 -14.46 -8.35
N GLY A 384 7.70 -13.63 -8.58
CA GLY A 384 7.57 -12.85 -9.80
C GLY A 384 7.36 -13.69 -11.07
N ASN A 385 6.88 -14.93 -10.95
CA ASN A 385 6.57 -15.78 -12.09
C ASN A 385 5.43 -15.18 -12.94
N VAL A 386 5.63 -15.14 -14.25
CA VAL A 386 4.72 -14.50 -15.23
C VAL A 386 3.96 -15.50 -16.09
N GLY A 387 3.85 -16.75 -15.67
CA GLY A 387 3.14 -17.79 -16.41
C GLY A 387 1.64 -17.53 -16.50
N LEU A 388 1.02 -17.99 -17.59
CA LEU A 388 -0.44 -18.03 -17.72
C LEU A 388 -1.01 -19.14 -16.82
N HIS A 389 -1.23 -18.83 -15.59
CA HIS A 389 -1.87 -19.70 -14.61
C HIS A 389 -2.94 -18.92 -13.86
N GLY A 390 -3.75 -19.61 -13.13
CA GLY A 390 -4.78 -19.04 -12.30
C GLY A 390 -5.87 -20.06 -12.02
N ARG A 391 -6.56 -19.85 -10.92
CA ARG A 391 -7.65 -20.72 -10.45
C ARG A 391 -8.93 -19.89 -10.36
N MET A 392 -9.47 -19.47 -11.52
CA MET A 392 -10.64 -18.59 -11.57
C MET A 392 -11.84 -19.12 -10.80
N ASP A 393 -12.13 -20.42 -10.93
CA ASP A 393 -13.24 -21.05 -10.20
C ASP A 393 -12.99 -21.00 -8.67
N GLN A 394 -11.75 -21.24 -8.25
CA GLN A 394 -11.37 -21.17 -6.85
C GLN A 394 -11.44 -19.74 -6.33
N LEU A 395 -10.94 -18.77 -7.08
CA LEU A 395 -11.05 -17.35 -6.75
C LEU A 395 -12.52 -16.95 -6.54
N LEU A 396 -13.39 -17.26 -7.49
CA LEU A 396 -14.81 -16.92 -7.42
C LEU A 396 -15.52 -17.63 -6.25
N SER A 397 -15.23 -18.91 -6.01
CA SER A 397 -15.82 -19.66 -4.90
C SER A 397 -15.36 -19.16 -3.55
N ASN A 398 -14.06 -18.89 -3.38
CA ASN A 398 -13.50 -18.34 -2.14
C ASN A 398 -14.00 -16.91 -1.87
N TYR A 399 -14.10 -16.07 -2.89
CA TYR A 399 -14.65 -14.73 -2.73
C TYR A 399 -16.14 -14.77 -2.32
N LYS A 400 -16.95 -15.64 -2.94
CA LYS A 400 -18.33 -15.86 -2.53
C LYS A 400 -18.45 -16.33 -1.08
N LEU A 401 -17.56 -17.24 -0.66
CA LEU A 401 -17.49 -17.71 0.72
C LEU A 401 -17.14 -16.57 1.68
N ALA A 402 -16.15 -15.74 1.34
CA ALA A 402 -15.76 -14.57 2.12
C ALA A 402 -16.90 -13.57 2.25
N ARG A 403 -17.65 -13.33 1.18
CA ARG A 403 -18.76 -12.35 1.13
C ARG A 403 -20.05 -12.82 1.82
N ASN A 404 -20.28 -14.11 1.90
CA ASN A 404 -21.52 -14.69 2.43
C ASN A 404 -21.30 -15.50 3.73
N GLY A 405 -20.06 -15.66 4.17
CA GLY A 405 -19.71 -16.39 5.37
C GLY A 405 -19.82 -15.57 6.66
N LYS A 406 -19.66 -16.25 7.79
CA LYS A 406 -19.71 -15.64 9.13
C LYS A 406 -18.64 -14.56 9.38
N TRP A 407 -17.56 -14.55 8.58
CA TRP A 407 -16.44 -13.61 8.72
C TRP A 407 -16.59 -12.33 7.88
N THR A 408 -17.66 -12.24 7.08
CA THR A 408 -17.96 -11.08 6.23
C THR A 408 -18.02 -9.78 7.01
N GLN A 409 -18.50 -9.80 8.25
CA GLN A 409 -18.67 -8.60 9.07
C GLN A 409 -17.35 -7.89 9.38
N THR A 410 -16.23 -8.63 9.42
CA THR A 410 -14.89 -8.07 9.67
C THR A 410 -14.06 -7.93 8.39
N MET A 411 -14.58 -8.37 7.24
CA MET A 411 -13.97 -8.14 5.94
C MET A 411 -14.15 -6.68 5.52
N THR A 412 -13.07 -5.93 5.48
CA THR A 412 -13.10 -4.48 5.23
C THR A 412 -12.67 -4.09 3.81
N GLY A 413 -12.14 -5.02 3.05
CA GLY A 413 -11.64 -4.72 1.71
C GLY A 413 -11.14 -5.92 0.92
N THR A 414 -10.54 -5.58 -0.21
CA THR A 414 -9.84 -6.50 -1.11
C THR A 414 -8.44 -5.98 -1.42
N GLY A 415 -7.55 -6.83 -1.90
CA GLY A 415 -6.19 -6.40 -2.26
C GLY A 415 -5.56 -7.23 -3.36
N PHE A 416 -4.62 -6.61 -4.05
CA PHE A 416 -3.67 -7.23 -4.95
C PHE A 416 -2.32 -7.32 -4.23
N THR A 417 -1.92 -8.53 -3.85
CA THR A 417 -0.69 -8.79 -3.07
C THR A 417 0.31 -9.64 -3.85
N MET A 418 0.29 -9.47 -5.17
CA MET A 418 1.21 -10.14 -6.08
C MET A 418 2.67 -9.82 -5.75
N GLU A 419 3.55 -10.78 -5.93
CA GLU A 419 4.99 -10.58 -5.73
C GLU A 419 5.68 -9.85 -6.89
N GLY A 420 5.07 -9.80 -8.07
CA GLY A 420 5.53 -9.03 -9.22
C GLY A 420 4.36 -8.34 -9.92
N THR A 421 4.62 -7.26 -10.67
CA THR A 421 3.58 -6.52 -11.41
C THR A 421 3.18 -7.19 -12.71
N GLU A 422 4.00 -8.08 -13.24
CA GLU A 422 3.77 -8.79 -14.50
C GLU A 422 2.84 -9.99 -14.25
N ASN A 423 1.57 -9.71 -14.04
CA ASN A 423 0.58 -10.74 -13.73
C ASN A 423 -0.17 -11.25 -14.96
N ASN A 424 -0.83 -12.38 -14.77
CA ASN A 424 -1.73 -12.93 -15.79
C ASN A 424 -2.93 -11.98 -16.02
N PRO A 425 -3.04 -11.34 -17.18
CA PRO A 425 -4.11 -10.35 -17.43
C PRO A 425 -5.51 -10.96 -17.43
N VAL A 426 -5.65 -12.27 -17.50
CA VAL A 426 -6.95 -12.94 -17.42
C VAL A 426 -7.47 -13.00 -16.01
N MET A 427 -6.58 -13.00 -14.99
CA MET A 427 -6.95 -13.05 -13.58
C MET A 427 -7.31 -11.67 -13.03
N PHE A 428 -6.77 -10.62 -13.63
CA PHE A 428 -7.00 -9.22 -13.30
C PHE A 428 -7.98 -8.58 -14.29
#